data_cbb6a74fbd3fc61ed48e08ad6ef9dea9
#
_entry.id   cbb6a74fbd3fc61ed48e08ad6ef9dea9
#
_cell.length_a   1.000
_cell.length_b   1.000
_cell.length_c   1.000
_cell.angle_alpha   90.00
_cell.angle_beta   90.00
_cell.angle_gamma   90.00
#
_symmetry.space_group_name_H-M   'P 1'
#
loop_
_entity.id
_entity.type
_entity.pdbx_description
1 polymer ?
#
loop_
_entity_poly.entity_id
_entity_poly.type
_entity_poly.pdbx_seq_one_letter_code
_entity_poly.pdbx_strand_id
1 'polypeptide(L)'
;MQSLTIPKQILEDLVAEARRAAPQECCGLLAGQKMHVTRHYKITNIVATEGAEIANFDVAKISHLQRLTPVERAEIAFVMDAREMSMAFKDMRANALDLQVIYHSHPQSPSRPSLTDIRNATDFESVRKVLNLAEPVHMIISLENQAAPVLNAFRIAEGKVSQVPYNLT
;
A
#
# COMPACT_ATOMS: atom_id res chain seq x y z
N MET A 1 -19.38 3.91 -11.30
CA MET A 1 -18.29 3.50 -10.39
C MET A 1 -17.85 4.73 -9.63
N GLN A 2 -17.78 4.68 -8.30
CA GLN A 2 -17.33 5.85 -7.52
C GLN A 2 -15.85 6.12 -7.80
N SER A 3 -15.50 7.38 -8.10
CA SER A 3 -14.13 7.85 -8.30
C SER A 3 -13.52 8.27 -6.98
N LEU A 4 -12.26 7.93 -6.77
CA LEU A 4 -11.48 8.39 -5.63
C LEU A 4 -11.06 9.85 -5.85
N THR A 5 -11.15 10.69 -4.83
CA THR A 5 -10.70 12.09 -4.87
C THR A 5 -9.51 12.26 -3.94
N ILE A 6 -8.40 12.76 -4.47
CA ILE A 6 -7.14 12.90 -3.74
C ILE A 6 -6.62 14.33 -3.88
N PRO A 7 -6.25 15.01 -2.79
CA PRO A 7 -5.54 16.27 -2.86
C PRO A 7 -4.22 16.12 -3.63
N LYS A 8 -3.97 17.02 -4.57
CA LYS A 8 -2.74 17.01 -5.39
C LYS A 8 -1.48 16.94 -4.53
N GLN A 9 -1.45 17.66 -3.42
CA GLN A 9 -0.34 17.65 -2.47
C GLN A 9 -0.06 16.25 -1.91
N ILE A 10 -1.11 15.48 -1.57
CA ILE A 10 -0.93 14.10 -1.07
C ILE A 10 -0.29 13.22 -2.16
N LEU A 11 -0.73 13.35 -3.39
CA LEU A 11 -0.14 12.58 -4.50
C LEU A 11 1.34 12.95 -4.72
N GLU A 12 1.68 14.22 -4.65
CA GLU A 12 3.07 14.70 -4.72
C GLU A 12 3.91 14.14 -3.55
N ASP A 13 3.36 14.08 -2.35
CA ASP A 13 4.01 13.49 -1.17
C ASP A 13 4.26 11.99 -1.34
N LEU A 14 3.31 11.25 -1.92
CA LEU A 14 3.48 9.83 -2.24
C LEU A 14 4.64 9.58 -3.21
N VAL A 15 4.73 10.38 -4.27
CA VAL A 15 5.84 10.29 -5.25
C VAL A 15 7.18 10.64 -4.59
N ALA A 16 7.21 11.68 -3.77
CA ALA A 16 8.42 12.08 -3.05
C ALA A 16 8.87 10.99 -2.06
N GLU A 17 7.94 10.35 -1.38
CA GLU A 17 8.22 9.23 -0.48
C GLU A 17 8.77 8.02 -1.23
N ALA A 18 8.13 7.63 -2.34
CA ALA A 18 8.59 6.52 -3.18
C ALA A 18 10.02 6.75 -3.69
N ARG A 19 10.35 7.97 -4.13
CA ARG A 19 11.70 8.32 -4.57
C ARG A 19 12.72 8.25 -3.43
N ARG A 20 12.36 8.66 -2.21
CA ARG A 20 13.26 8.57 -1.05
C ARG A 20 13.49 7.14 -0.59
N ALA A 21 12.50 6.29 -0.69
CA ALA A 21 12.60 4.88 -0.29
C ALA A 21 13.36 4.03 -1.30
N ALA A 22 13.35 4.40 -2.59
CA ALA A 22 14.00 3.62 -3.64
C ALA A 22 15.47 3.30 -3.30
N PRO A 23 15.93 2.07 -3.56
CA PRO A 23 15.29 1.01 -4.34
C PRO A 23 14.24 0.16 -3.60
N GLN A 24 13.97 0.44 -2.33
CA GLN A 24 12.98 -0.28 -1.53
C GLN A 24 11.57 0.25 -1.79
N GLU A 25 10.58 -0.60 -1.58
CA GLU A 25 9.17 -0.18 -1.60
C GLU A 25 8.83 0.66 -0.38
N CYS A 26 8.17 1.79 -0.57
CA CYS A 26 7.46 2.49 0.50
C CYS A 26 6.03 2.00 0.60
N CYS A 27 5.40 2.22 1.74
CA CYS A 27 4.01 1.86 1.96
C CYS A 27 3.33 2.79 2.98
N GLY A 28 2.00 2.76 2.97
CA GLY A 28 1.22 3.52 3.93
C GLY A 28 -0.28 3.50 3.66
N LEU A 29 -0.98 4.38 4.35
CA LEU A 29 -2.43 4.45 4.34
C LEU A 29 -2.90 5.86 4.01
N LEU A 30 -4.01 5.97 3.27
CA LEU A 30 -4.73 7.22 3.11
C LEU A 30 -6.12 7.07 3.72
N ALA A 31 -6.53 8.08 4.47
CA ALA A 31 -7.83 8.11 5.11
C ALA A 31 -8.67 9.32 4.70
N GLY A 32 -9.96 9.20 4.89
CA GLY A 32 -10.92 10.24 4.56
C GLY A 32 -12.34 9.74 4.72
N GLN A 33 -13.27 10.29 3.95
CA GLN A 33 -14.67 9.87 3.98
C GLN A 33 -15.23 9.78 2.56
N LYS A 34 -16.05 8.78 2.29
CA LYS A 34 -16.82 8.66 1.03
C LYS A 34 -15.95 8.82 -0.23
N MET A 35 -14.81 8.15 -0.28
CA MET A 35 -13.85 8.21 -1.39
C MET A 35 -13.13 9.58 -1.53
N HIS A 36 -13.21 10.46 -0.54
CA HIS A 36 -12.44 11.69 -0.47
C HIS A 36 -11.30 11.52 0.54
N VAL A 37 -10.07 11.51 0.05
CA VAL A 37 -8.86 11.45 0.88
C VAL A 37 -8.60 12.81 1.50
N THR A 38 -8.29 12.82 2.80
CA THR A 38 -7.95 14.04 3.54
C THR A 38 -6.71 13.89 4.40
N ARG A 39 -6.23 12.66 4.64
CA ARG A 39 -5.09 12.38 5.51
C ARG A 39 -4.20 11.28 4.97
N HIS A 40 -2.90 11.47 5.16
CA HIS A 40 -1.84 10.55 4.75
C HIS A 40 -1.08 10.03 5.97
N TYR A 41 -0.90 8.72 6.05
CA TYR A 41 -0.12 8.03 7.08
C TYR A 41 0.99 7.23 6.39
N LYS A 42 2.22 7.68 6.53
CA LYS A 42 3.40 6.90 6.13
C LYS A 42 3.60 5.78 7.13
N ILE A 43 3.85 4.59 6.64
CA ILE A 43 4.10 3.42 7.47
C ILE A 43 5.46 2.82 7.07
N THR A 44 6.26 2.46 8.04
CA THR A 44 7.56 1.84 7.81
C THR A 44 7.39 0.47 7.16
N ASN A 45 8.15 0.22 6.08
CA ASN A 45 8.31 -1.11 5.52
C ASN A 45 9.35 -1.88 6.33
N ILE A 46 8.91 -2.84 7.15
CA ILE A 46 9.79 -3.58 8.07
C ILE A 46 10.47 -4.79 7.46
N VAL A 47 10.25 -5.08 6.19
CA VAL A 47 10.87 -6.24 5.50
C VAL A 47 12.40 -6.16 5.52
N ALA A 48 12.97 -4.95 5.39
CA ALA A 48 14.43 -4.77 5.39
C ALA A 48 15.06 -4.91 6.79
N THR A 49 14.30 -4.63 7.86
CA THR A 49 14.82 -4.56 9.24
C THR A 49 14.56 -5.82 10.05
N GLU A 50 13.40 -6.45 9.87
CA GLU A 50 12.96 -7.59 10.68
C GLU A 50 13.10 -8.94 9.95
N GLY A 51 13.47 -8.93 8.68
CA GLY A 51 13.73 -10.14 7.91
C GLY A 51 12.50 -10.97 7.59
N ALA A 52 12.72 -12.28 7.34
CA ALA A 52 11.68 -13.22 6.92
C ALA A 52 10.84 -13.77 8.11
N GLU A 53 11.22 -13.49 9.33
CA GLU A 53 10.57 -14.00 10.55
C GLU A 53 9.35 -13.16 10.96
N ILE A 54 8.99 -12.19 10.14
CA ILE A 54 7.80 -11.38 10.35
C ILE A 54 6.57 -12.29 10.25
N ALA A 55 5.83 -12.41 11.33
CA ALA A 55 4.84 -13.43 11.64
C ALA A 55 3.71 -13.63 10.60
N ASN A 56 3.56 -12.72 9.63
CA ASN A 56 2.52 -12.79 8.59
C ASN A 56 3.10 -12.80 7.17
N PHE A 57 4.41 -12.74 7.03
CA PHE A 57 5.07 -12.80 5.74
C PHE A 57 5.45 -14.24 5.45
N ASP A 58 4.52 -15.00 4.89
CA ASP A 58 4.75 -16.41 4.54
C ASP A 58 5.70 -16.51 3.34
N VAL A 59 6.97 -16.26 3.62
CA VAL A 59 8.07 -16.41 2.64
C VAL A 59 8.14 -17.83 2.09
N ALA A 60 7.64 -18.82 2.84
CA ALA A 60 7.60 -20.21 2.40
C ALA A 60 6.68 -20.42 1.19
N LYS A 61 5.63 -19.59 1.04
CA LYS A 61 4.74 -19.63 -0.12
C LYS A 61 5.31 -18.92 -1.36
N ILE A 62 6.39 -18.12 -1.18
CA ILE A 62 7.01 -17.36 -2.26
C ILE A 62 8.48 -17.78 -2.35
N SER A 63 8.72 -18.92 -2.97
CA SER A 63 10.04 -19.58 -2.99
C SER A 63 11.20 -18.72 -3.50
N HIS A 64 10.93 -17.72 -4.37
CA HIS A 64 11.98 -16.82 -4.85
C HIS A 64 12.42 -15.80 -3.80
N LEU A 65 11.51 -15.36 -2.90
CA LEU A 65 11.84 -14.41 -1.83
C LEU A 65 12.76 -15.02 -0.76
N GLN A 66 12.74 -16.35 -0.60
CA GLN A 66 13.61 -17.05 0.36
C GLN A 66 15.09 -16.91 0.02
N ARG A 67 15.42 -16.72 -1.27
CA ARG A 67 16.80 -16.60 -1.76
C ARG A 67 17.37 -15.19 -1.63
N LEU A 68 16.52 -14.20 -1.33
CA LEU A 68 16.89 -12.80 -1.23
C LEU A 68 17.24 -12.43 0.21
N THR A 69 18.16 -11.49 0.36
CA THR A 69 18.40 -10.82 1.65
C THR A 69 17.18 -9.98 2.06
N PRO A 70 17.04 -9.61 3.35
CA PRO A 70 15.95 -8.73 3.77
C PRO A 70 15.88 -7.42 2.99
N VAL A 71 17.03 -6.82 2.66
CA VAL A 71 17.11 -5.58 1.88
C VAL A 71 16.58 -5.79 0.47
N GLU A 72 17.03 -6.84 -0.23
CA GLU A 72 16.55 -7.19 -1.57
C GLU A 72 15.05 -7.53 -1.59
N ARG A 73 14.54 -8.16 -0.53
CA ARG A 73 13.10 -8.41 -0.38
C ARG A 73 12.30 -7.11 -0.31
N ALA A 74 12.81 -6.11 0.40
CA ALA A 74 12.15 -4.81 0.52
C ALA A 74 12.09 -4.03 -0.80
N GLU A 75 12.87 -4.41 -1.81
CA GLU A 75 12.80 -3.85 -3.17
C GLU A 75 11.59 -4.36 -3.97
N ILE A 76 11.01 -5.49 -3.57
CA ILE A 76 9.91 -6.17 -4.29
C ILE A 76 8.74 -6.58 -3.40
N ALA A 77 8.77 -6.20 -2.12
CA ALA A 77 7.72 -6.52 -1.16
C ALA A 77 7.70 -5.51 -0.01
N PHE A 78 6.56 -5.40 0.62
CA PHE A 78 6.40 -4.60 1.83
C PHE A 78 5.61 -5.33 2.90
N VAL A 79 5.94 -5.05 4.15
CA VAL A 79 5.13 -5.36 5.33
C VAL A 79 5.09 -4.11 6.20
N MET A 80 3.91 -3.65 6.49
CA MET A 80 3.69 -2.45 7.29
C MET A 80 3.98 -2.72 8.77
N ASP A 81 4.67 -1.80 9.43
CA ASP A 81 4.88 -1.84 10.88
C ASP A 81 3.52 -1.85 11.60
N ALA A 82 3.28 -2.90 12.39
CA ALA A 82 1.99 -3.13 13.06
C ALA A 82 1.68 -2.07 14.11
N ARG A 83 2.69 -1.52 14.77
CA ARG A 83 2.52 -0.47 15.80
C ARG A 83 2.10 0.84 15.14
N GLU A 84 2.78 1.24 14.06
CA GLU A 84 2.44 2.44 13.29
C GLU A 84 1.04 2.33 12.68
N MET A 85 0.68 1.15 12.14
CA MET A 85 -0.69 0.89 11.67
C MET A 85 -1.73 1.06 12.78
N SER A 86 -1.46 0.49 13.97
CA SER A 86 -2.36 0.62 15.11
C SER A 86 -2.56 2.09 15.52
N MET A 87 -1.48 2.88 15.51
CA MET A 87 -1.54 4.33 15.78
C MET A 87 -2.35 5.08 14.72
N ALA A 88 -2.16 4.75 13.44
CA ALA A 88 -2.92 5.34 12.34
C ALA A 88 -4.43 5.04 12.48
N PHE A 89 -4.81 3.79 12.72
CA PHE A 89 -6.21 3.42 12.93
C PHE A 89 -6.83 4.08 14.18
N LYS A 90 -6.04 4.26 15.24
CA LYS A 90 -6.49 4.99 16.43
C LYS A 90 -6.77 6.46 16.11
N ASP A 91 -5.89 7.10 15.36
CA ASP A 91 -6.08 8.49 14.91
C ASP A 91 -7.26 8.62 13.94
N MET A 92 -7.42 7.69 13.00
CA MET A 92 -8.59 7.66 12.11
C MET A 92 -9.89 7.64 12.92
N ARG A 93 -10.01 6.73 13.90
CA ARG A 93 -11.20 6.64 14.76
C ARG A 93 -11.45 7.93 15.54
N ALA A 94 -10.40 8.55 16.10
CA ALA A 94 -10.51 9.79 16.87
C ALA A 94 -10.99 10.97 16.01
N ASN A 95 -10.74 10.93 14.71
CA ASN A 95 -11.09 11.99 13.75
C ASN A 95 -12.29 11.62 12.83
N ALA A 96 -13.00 10.54 13.11
CA ALA A 96 -14.11 10.03 12.28
C ALA A 96 -13.70 9.83 10.80
N LEU A 97 -12.49 9.31 10.56
CA LEU A 97 -11.98 9.00 9.24
C LEU A 97 -12.03 7.48 9.01
N ASP A 98 -12.28 7.10 7.76
CA ASP A 98 -12.25 5.73 7.29
C ASP A 98 -10.98 5.50 6.47
N LEU A 99 -10.44 4.28 6.50
CA LEU A 99 -9.42 3.84 5.57
C LEU A 99 -9.98 3.90 4.14
N GLN A 100 -9.33 4.67 3.26
CA GLN A 100 -9.73 4.79 1.85
C GLN A 100 -8.75 4.05 0.93
N VAL A 101 -7.44 4.14 1.21
CA VAL A 101 -6.39 3.61 0.34
C VAL A 101 -5.30 2.95 1.16
N ILE A 102 -4.84 1.79 0.69
CA ILE A 102 -3.55 1.20 1.03
C ILE A 102 -2.63 1.46 -0.16
N TYR A 103 -1.48 2.10 0.05
CA TYR A 103 -0.55 2.36 -1.04
C TYR A 103 0.81 1.72 -0.81
N HIS A 104 1.50 1.44 -1.90
CA HIS A 104 2.92 1.07 -1.90
C HIS A 104 3.58 1.50 -3.22
N SER A 105 4.91 1.47 -3.26
CA SER A 105 5.66 1.77 -4.48
C SER A 105 6.24 0.53 -5.12
N HIS A 106 6.35 0.60 -6.46
CA HIS A 106 7.10 -0.32 -7.30
C HIS A 106 8.30 0.42 -7.88
N PRO A 107 9.50 0.34 -7.27
CA PRO A 107 10.67 1.10 -7.76
C PRO A 107 11.12 0.75 -9.17
N GLN A 108 10.92 -0.51 -9.59
CA GLN A 108 11.46 -1.05 -10.84
C GLN A 108 10.43 -1.75 -11.73
N SER A 109 9.15 -1.65 -11.38
CA SER A 109 8.08 -2.35 -12.11
C SER A 109 6.86 -1.46 -12.34
N PRO A 110 5.97 -1.85 -13.29
CA PRO A 110 4.81 -1.05 -13.63
C PRO A 110 3.83 -0.83 -12.48
N SER A 111 3.02 0.24 -12.58
CA SER A 111 1.93 0.52 -11.66
C SER A 111 0.74 -0.40 -11.89
N ARG A 112 0.89 -1.66 -11.47
CA ARG A 112 -0.15 -2.71 -11.47
C ARG A 112 0.13 -3.72 -10.36
N PRO A 113 -0.90 -4.32 -9.76
CA PRO A 113 -0.71 -5.31 -8.71
C PRO A 113 0.10 -6.51 -9.17
N SER A 114 1.09 -6.90 -8.37
CA SER A 114 1.79 -8.17 -8.48
C SER A 114 0.94 -9.31 -7.91
N LEU A 115 1.34 -10.56 -8.13
CA LEU A 115 0.69 -11.71 -7.50
C LEU A 115 0.79 -11.65 -5.96
N THR A 116 1.87 -11.09 -5.43
CA THR A 116 2.04 -10.87 -4.00
C THR A 116 1.05 -9.83 -3.48
N ASP A 117 0.84 -8.73 -4.19
CA ASP A 117 -0.13 -7.70 -3.81
C ASP A 117 -1.55 -8.24 -3.78
N ILE A 118 -1.93 -9.03 -4.79
CA ILE A 118 -3.24 -9.67 -4.86
C ILE A 118 -3.45 -10.62 -3.68
N ARG A 119 -2.43 -11.40 -3.31
CA ARG A 119 -2.48 -12.29 -2.16
C ARG A 119 -2.62 -11.52 -0.86
N ASN A 120 -1.78 -10.50 -0.64
CA ASN A 120 -1.83 -9.66 0.55
C ASN A 120 -3.19 -8.96 0.70
N ALA A 121 -3.76 -8.46 -0.39
CA ALA A 121 -5.10 -7.89 -0.39
C ALA A 121 -6.18 -8.92 -0.01
N THR A 122 -6.05 -10.15 -0.49
CA THR A 122 -6.96 -11.26 -0.15
C THR A 122 -6.86 -11.65 1.32
N ASP A 123 -5.65 -11.71 1.87
CA ASP A 123 -5.43 -12.00 3.30
C ASP A 123 -5.99 -10.87 4.18
N PHE A 124 -5.79 -9.61 3.77
CA PHE A 124 -6.35 -8.45 4.47
C PHE A 124 -7.88 -8.43 4.46
N GLU A 125 -8.52 -9.00 3.46
CA GLU A 125 -9.99 -9.08 3.35
C GLU A 125 -10.63 -9.74 4.58
N SER A 126 -10.02 -10.80 5.10
CA SER A 126 -10.50 -11.47 6.32
C SER A 126 -10.35 -10.57 7.55
N VAL A 127 -9.22 -9.87 7.66
CA VAL A 127 -8.93 -8.96 8.78
C VAL A 127 -9.88 -7.76 8.76
N ARG A 128 -10.08 -7.14 7.59
CA ARG A 128 -10.95 -5.96 7.48
C ARG A 128 -12.40 -6.27 7.85
N LYS A 129 -12.91 -7.47 7.49
CA LYS A 129 -14.27 -7.90 7.84
C LYS A 129 -14.44 -8.02 9.37
N VAL A 130 -13.47 -8.60 10.05
CA VAL A 130 -13.45 -8.71 11.52
C VAL A 130 -13.41 -7.32 12.18
N LEU A 131 -12.62 -6.41 11.62
CA LEU A 131 -12.46 -5.04 12.13
C LEU A 131 -13.54 -4.08 11.65
N ASN A 132 -14.49 -4.54 10.84
CA ASN A 132 -15.53 -3.73 10.21
C ASN A 132 -14.99 -2.51 9.45
N LEU A 133 -13.88 -2.70 8.74
CA LEU A 133 -13.28 -1.68 7.89
C LEU A 133 -13.90 -1.71 6.48
N ALA A 134 -14.03 -0.55 5.86
CA ALA A 134 -14.42 -0.44 4.46
C ALA A 134 -13.40 -1.15 3.56
N GLU A 135 -13.83 -1.57 2.37
CA GLU A 135 -12.94 -2.12 1.35
C GLU A 135 -12.02 -1.02 0.82
N PRO A 136 -10.70 -1.11 1.04
CA PRO A 136 -9.78 -0.09 0.59
C PRO A 136 -9.51 -0.18 -0.92
N VAL A 137 -9.17 0.94 -1.51
CA VAL A 137 -8.52 1.00 -2.82
C VAL A 137 -7.02 0.73 -2.62
N HIS A 138 -6.38 0.02 -3.55
CA HIS A 138 -4.94 -0.20 -3.57
C HIS A 138 -4.31 0.74 -4.58
N MET A 139 -3.38 1.60 -4.16
CA MET A 139 -2.68 2.53 -5.04
C MET A 139 -1.22 2.13 -5.17
N ILE A 140 -0.74 2.04 -6.40
CA ILE A 140 0.62 1.62 -6.71
C ILE A 140 1.36 2.76 -7.41
N ILE A 141 2.51 3.16 -6.86
CA ILE A 141 3.37 4.21 -7.38
C ILE A 141 4.52 3.56 -8.12
N SER A 142 4.52 3.59 -9.43
CA SER A 142 5.63 3.09 -10.24
C SER A 142 6.68 4.16 -10.46
N LEU A 143 7.93 3.81 -10.20
CA LEU A 143 9.13 4.58 -10.54
C LEU A 143 9.94 3.93 -11.67
N GLU A 144 9.34 2.99 -12.43
CA GLU A 144 10.00 2.37 -13.59
C GLU A 144 10.55 3.44 -14.54
N ASN A 145 9.80 4.52 -14.75
CA ASN A 145 10.32 5.76 -15.32
C ASN A 145 10.40 6.83 -14.23
N GLN A 146 11.59 7.05 -13.67
CA GLN A 146 11.79 8.01 -12.59
C GLN A 146 11.46 9.46 -12.97
N ALA A 147 11.59 9.80 -14.26
CA ALA A 147 11.26 11.14 -14.77
C ALA A 147 9.74 11.36 -14.88
N ALA A 148 8.97 10.29 -15.05
CA ALA A 148 7.53 10.31 -15.19
C ALA A 148 6.87 9.19 -14.37
N PRO A 149 6.79 9.32 -13.03
CA PRO A 149 6.13 8.34 -12.17
C PRO A 149 4.67 8.13 -12.58
N VAL A 150 4.22 6.89 -12.52
CA VAL A 150 2.84 6.50 -12.84
C VAL A 150 2.16 6.00 -11.58
N LEU A 151 0.96 6.53 -11.29
CA LEU A 151 0.14 6.08 -10.18
C LEU A 151 -1.18 5.55 -10.72
N ASN A 152 -1.52 4.33 -10.34
CA ASN A 152 -2.82 3.74 -10.64
C ASN A 152 -3.46 3.23 -9.34
N ALA A 153 -4.77 3.26 -9.34
CA ALA A 153 -5.58 2.79 -8.23
C ALA A 153 -6.40 1.57 -8.65
N PHE A 154 -6.53 0.59 -7.75
CA PHE A 154 -7.17 -0.69 -8.03
C PHE A 154 -8.08 -1.12 -6.88
N ARG A 155 -9.17 -1.78 -7.22
CA ARG A 155 -9.91 -2.62 -6.28
C ARG A 155 -9.46 -4.06 -6.50
N ILE A 156 -9.11 -4.73 -5.41
CA ILE A 156 -8.71 -6.14 -5.40
C ILE A 156 -9.67 -6.89 -4.49
N ALA A 157 -10.59 -7.63 -5.08
CA ALA A 157 -11.61 -8.39 -4.35
C ALA A 157 -11.71 -9.79 -4.93
N GLU A 158 -11.71 -10.81 -4.07
CA GLU A 158 -11.80 -12.23 -4.46
C GLU A 158 -10.79 -12.62 -5.55
N GLY A 159 -9.58 -12.08 -5.45
CA GLY A 159 -8.50 -12.30 -6.42
C GLY A 159 -8.68 -11.59 -7.78
N LYS A 160 -9.76 -10.81 -7.94
CA LYS A 160 -10.02 -10.03 -9.16
C LYS A 160 -9.51 -8.61 -8.99
N VAL A 161 -8.88 -8.09 -10.03
CA VAL A 161 -8.32 -6.73 -10.07
C VAL A 161 -9.15 -5.88 -11.05
N SER A 162 -9.59 -4.72 -10.57
CA SER A 162 -10.24 -3.71 -11.43
C SER A 162 -9.65 -2.32 -11.14
N GLN A 163 -9.41 -1.54 -12.18
CA GLN A 163 -8.88 -0.19 -12.02
C GLN A 163 -9.97 0.75 -11.48
N VAL A 164 -9.58 1.63 -10.56
CA VAL A 164 -10.44 2.66 -9.97
C VAL A 164 -9.99 4.02 -10.50
N PRO A 165 -10.88 4.81 -11.12
CA PRO A 165 -10.54 6.17 -11.52
C PRO A 165 -10.36 7.06 -10.29
N TYR A 166 -9.45 8.04 -10.38
CA TYR A 166 -9.31 9.07 -9.37
C TYR A 166 -9.17 10.46 -9.97
N ASN A 167 -9.60 11.47 -9.21
CA ASN A 167 -9.51 12.88 -9.54
C ASN A 167 -8.63 13.60 -8.53
N LEU A 168 -7.93 14.64 -8.98
CA LEU A 168 -7.12 15.51 -8.13
C LEU A 168 -7.91 16.78 -7.73
N THR A 169 -7.71 17.22 -6.50
CA THR A 169 -8.26 18.49 -5.98
C THR A 169 -7.17 19.36 -5.38
#